data_94f7e25f388eb10f803ce6a12565f028
#
_entry.id   94f7e25f388eb10f803ce6a12565f028
#
_cell.length_a   1.000
_cell.length_b   1.000
_cell.length_c   1.000
_cell.angle_alpha   90.00
_cell.angle_beta   90.00
_cell.angle_gamma   90.00
#
_symmetry.space_group_name_H-M   'P 1'
#
loop_
_entity.id
_entity.type
_entity.pdbx_description
1 polymer ?
#
loop_
_entity_poly.entity_id
_entity_poly.type
_entity_poly.pdbx_seq_one_letter_code
_entity_poly.pdbx_strand_id
1 'polypeptide(L)'
;MKSLRFRRIGDHRIRANRRSEALISRATRGEEESRPMLSAEQNDLITRTLPGTAAGALLRRYWQPAALVDELGGNRAVKPVRLMGEDLVAFKDDKGRYGLIGRHCPHRGTDLAYGRLEDGGLRCAFHGWLFDVNGRCLQTPAEPDNSNLCANIKQKSYPVVEKSGILFAYLGPGEPPAFPDFDCFVAPATHTFAFKGMIDCNWLQSLEVGIDPVHTSFLHRFFEDEDPDRGYGRMFRDKSKDSDMPMTRIMRDFPRPRIEIEPTDYGFRLITLRQISDAKAHV
;
A
#
# COMPACT_ATOMS: atom_id res chain seq x y z
N MET A 1 9.13 -2.49 -40.52
CA MET A 1 10.46 -2.82 -39.98
C MET A 1 11.28 -1.54 -39.85
N LYS A 2 11.37 -0.90 -38.70
CA LYS A 2 12.29 0.20 -38.42
C LYS A 2 13.06 -0.18 -37.17
N SER A 3 14.34 -0.45 -37.35
CA SER A 3 15.35 -0.78 -36.34
C SER A 3 15.52 0.40 -35.38
N LEU A 4 15.19 0.20 -34.11
CA LEU A 4 15.55 1.11 -33.01
C LEU A 4 17.01 0.84 -32.61
N ARG A 5 17.90 1.75 -33.02
CA ARG A 5 19.29 1.76 -32.55
C ARG A 5 19.32 2.25 -31.11
N PHE A 6 19.70 1.39 -30.18
CA PHE A 6 20.05 1.77 -28.83
C PHE A 6 21.27 2.71 -28.86
N ARG A 7 21.12 3.93 -28.35
CA ARG A 7 22.24 4.85 -28.10
C ARG A 7 23.03 4.29 -26.90
N ARG A 8 24.33 4.11 -27.07
CA ARG A 8 25.28 3.88 -25.99
C ARG A 8 25.12 5.02 -24.98
N ILE A 9 24.79 4.67 -23.74
CA ILE A 9 24.83 5.58 -22.60
C ILE A 9 26.32 5.81 -22.31
N GLY A 10 26.75 7.08 -22.44
CA GLY A 10 28.12 7.48 -22.25
C GLY A 10 28.59 7.24 -20.81
N ASP A 11 29.89 6.98 -20.68
CA ASP A 11 30.68 6.91 -19.44
C ASP A 11 30.49 8.18 -18.58
N HIS A 12 29.42 8.25 -17.80
CA HIS A 12 29.38 9.17 -16.68
C HIS A 12 30.02 8.48 -15.47
N ARG A 13 31.32 8.70 -15.32
CA ARG A 13 31.99 8.46 -14.03
C ARG A 13 31.31 9.34 -12.99
N ILE A 14 30.35 8.75 -12.28
CA ILE A 14 29.74 9.35 -11.09
C ILE A 14 30.87 9.46 -10.06
N ARG A 15 31.24 10.70 -9.72
CA ARG A 15 32.10 10.95 -8.56
C ARG A 15 31.40 10.45 -7.33
N ALA A 16 31.72 9.24 -6.90
CA ALA A 16 31.28 8.69 -5.63
C ALA A 16 31.68 9.67 -4.51
N ASN A 17 30.70 10.10 -3.77
CA ASN A 17 30.90 11.01 -2.64
C ASN A 17 31.73 10.26 -1.58
N ARG A 18 32.91 10.76 -1.23
CA ARG A 18 33.85 10.15 -0.25
C ARG A 18 33.23 9.78 1.10
N ARG A 19 32.05 10.33 1.42
CA ARG A 19 31.28 9.94 2.62
C ARG A 19 30.58 8.59 2.48
N SER A 20 30.12 8.22 1.28
CA SER A 20 29.52 6.91 1.04
C SER A 20 30.56 5.79 1.00
N GLU A 21 31.76 6.06 0.49
CA GLU A 21 32.86 5.09 0.53
C GLU A 21 33.35 4.81 1.95
N ALA A 22 33.35 5.83 2.83
CA ALA A 22 33.72 5.67 4.23
C ALA A 22 32.68 4.84 5.02
N LEU A 23 31.39 4.90 4.68
CA LEU A 23 30.34 4.08 5.25
C LEU A 23 30.43 2.63 4.76
N ILE A 24 30.69 2.41 3.48
CA ILE A 24 30.85 1.09 2.89
C ILE A 24 32.17 0.42 3.38
N SER A 25 33.27 1.18 3.50
CA SER A 25 34.55 0.69 3.99
C SER A 25 34.54 0.33 5.48
N ARG A 26 33.62 0.89 6.27
CA ARG A 26 33.39 0.46 7.66
C ARG A 26 32.62 -0.86 7.77
N ALA A 27 31.82 -1.20 6.77
CA ALA A 27 31.06 -2.45 6.73
C ALA A 27 31.92 -3.67 6.32
N THR A 28 33.13 -3.47 5.80
CA THR A 28 33.97 -4.57 5.27
C THR A 28 35.22 -4.89 6.12
N ARG A 29 35.42 -4.24 7.27
CA ARG A 29 36.50 -4.62 8.20
C ARG A 29 35.89 -5.24 9.45
N GLY A 30 36.01 -6.52 9.49
CA GLY A 30 35.76 -7.54 10.44
C GLY A 30 35.81 -7.14 11.90
N GLU A 31 34.74 -7.38 12.48
CA GLU A 31 34.42 -8.12 13.69
C GLU A 31 32.93 -8.40 13.52
N GLU A 32 32.55 -9.65 13.36
CA GLU A 32 31.16 -10.09 13.53
C GLU A 32 30.80 -9.93 15.02
N GLU A 33 30.71 -8.69 15.48
CA GLU A 33 29.84 -8.39 16.59
C GLU A 33 28.45 -8.82 16.14
N SER A 34 27.92 -9.86 16.75
CA SER A 34 26.53 -10.27 16.61
C SER A 34 25.69 -9.00 16.79
N ARG A 35 25.19 -8.40 15.68
CA ARG A 35 24.35 -7.21 15.79
C ARG A 35 23.18 -7.61 16.67
N PRO A 36 23.01 -6.98 17.84
CA PRO A 36 21.94 -7.36 18.73
C PRO A 36 20.61 -7.24 17.98
N MET A 37 19.75 -8.24 18.13
CA MET A 37 18.38 -8.14 17.66
C MET A 37 17.75 -6.90 18.29
N LEU A 38 16.79 -6.28 17.61
CA LEU A 38 16.04 -5.15 18.16
C LEU A 38 15.48 -5.52 19.55
N SER A 39 15.58 -4.62 20.51
CA SER A 39 14.87 -4.80 21.77
C SER A 39 13.36 -4.76 21.55
N ALA A 40 12.58 -5.25 22.50
CA ALA A 40 11.11 -5.20 22.43
C ALA A 40 10.62 -3.74 22.24
N GLU A 41 11.23 -2.79 22.92
CA GLU A 41 10.90 -1.36 22.83
C GLU A 41 11.23 -0.79 21.44
N GLN A 42 12.37 -1.15 20.88
CA GLN A 42 12.75 -0.76 19.51
C GLN A 42 11.81 -1.35 18.47
N ASN A 43 11.46 -2.62 18.65
CA ASN A 43 10.49 -3.28 17.77
C ASN A 43 9.11 -2.61 17.88
N ASP A 44 8.63 -2.34 19.06
CA ASP A 44 7.36 -1.64 19.29
C ASP A 44 7.36 -0.23 18.67
N LEU A 45 8.47 0.50 18.79
CA LEU A 45 8.63 1.84 18.24
C LEU A 45 8.37 1.87 16.73
N ILE A 46 8.86 0.89 16.00
CA ILE A 46 8.78 0.85 14.52
C ILE A 46 7.57 0.07 14.00
N THR A 47 6.97 -0.84 14.77
CA THR A 47 5.89 -1.70 14.28
C THR A 47 4.49 -1.27 14.69
N ARG A 48 4.34 -0.57 15.84
CA ARG A 48 3.03 -0.15 16.32
C ARG A 48 2.51 1.07 15.57
N THR A 49 1.38 0.91 14.90
CA THR A 49 0.75 1.95 14.05
C THR A 49 -0.52 2.57 14.65
N LEU A 50 -0.80 2.28 15.93
CA LEU A 50 -1.98 2.81 16.63
C LEU A 50 -1.92 4.35 16.77
N PRO A 51 -3.06 5.02 16.98
CA PRO A 51 -3.06 6.43 17.36
C PRO A 51 -2.14 6.71 18.56
N GLY A 52 -1.32 7.74 18.45
CA GLY A 52 -0.39 8.13 19.52
C GLY A 52 0.97 7.39 19.54
N THR A 53 1.18 6.39 18.67
CA THR A 53 2.49 5.75 18.52
C THR A 53 3.36 6.50 17.51
N ALA A 54 4.69 6.36 17.61
CA ALA A 54 5.64 7.07 16.75
C ALA A 54 5.49 6.65 15.27
N ALA A 55 5.51 5.33 14.97
CA ALA A 55 5.29 4.85 13.63
C ALA A 55 3.88 5.19 13.11
N GLY A 56 2.86 5.13 13.98
CA GLY A 56 1.51 5.57 13.64
C GLY A 56 1.45 7.04 13.26
N ALA A 57 2.10 7.93 14.03
CA ALA A 57 2.15 9.37 13.73
C ALA A 57 2.87 9.67 12.41
N LEU A 58 3.93 8.92 12.09
CA LEU A 58 4.64 9.04 10.83
C LEU A 58 3.78 8.56 9.64
N LEU A 59 3.30 7.32 9.70
CA LEU A 59 2.59 6.68 8.58
C LEU A 59 1.26 7.36 8.26
N ARG A 60 0.58 7.97 9.24
CA ARG A 60 -0.64 8.77 9.02
C ARG A 60 -0.41 9.99 8.13
N ARG A 61 0.82 10.45 7.95
CA ARG A 61 1.17 11.59 7.09
C ARG A 61 1.24 11.20 5.60
N TYR A 62 1.01 9.95 5.28
CA TYR A 62 0.95 9.43 3.92
C TYR A 62 -0.46 8.91 3.62
N TRP A 63 -0.82 8.92 2.36
CA TRP A 63 -2.04 8.28 1.88
C TRP A 63 -1.99 6.78 2.15
N GLN A 64 -3.00 6.25 2.81
CA GLN A 64 -3.11 4.84 3.19
C GLN A 64 -4.20 4.16 2.38
N PRO A 65 -3.99 2.97 1.80
CA PRO A 65 -5.04 2.22 1.14
C PRO A 65 -6.07 1.75 2.17
N ALA A 66 -7.33 2.11 1.96
CA ALA A 66 -8.43 1.83 2.90
C ALA A 66 -9.35 0.71 2.41
N ALA A 67 -9.72 0.71 1.13
CA ALA A 67 -10.61 -0.30 0.54
C ALA A 67 -10.38 -0.40 -0.97
N LEU A 68 -10.83 -1.49 -1.58
CA LEU A 68 -11.03 -1.53 -3.03
C LEU A 68 -12.36 -0.85 -3.38
N VAL A 69 -12.38 -0.14 -4.50
CA VAL A 69 -13.59 0.50 -5.03
C VAL A 69 -14.68 -0.55 -5.31
N ASP A 70 -14.30 -1.73 -5.79
CA ASP A 70 -15.22 -2.84 -6.04
C ASP A 70 -15.91 -3.37 -4.78
N GLU A 71 -15.30 -3.21 -3.60
CA GLU A 71 -15.94 -3.55 -2.32
C GLU A 71 -17.09 -2.59 -1.95
N LEU A 72 -17.15 -1.42 -2.59
CA LEU A 72 -18.18 -0.40 -2.43
C LEU A 72 -19.16 -0.36 -3.61
N GLY A 73 -19.19 -1.45 -4.39
CA GLY A 73 -20.14 -1.68 -5.47
C GLY A 73 -21.35 -2.53 -5.05
N GLY A 74 -22.30 -2.70 -5.97
CA GLY A 74 -23.47 -3.56 -5.78
C GLY A 74 -24.53 -3.00 -4.85
N ASN A 75 -25.33 -3.89 -4.26
CA ASN A 75 -26.52 -3.52 -3.47
C ASN A 75 -26.20 -2.87 -2.11
N ARG A 76 -24.95 -2.92 -1.66
CA ARG A 76 -24.53 -2.39 -0.37
C ARG A 76 -23.14 -1.79 -0.45
N ALA A 77 -23.06 -0.53 -0.82
CA ALA A 77 -21.83 0.24 -0.94
C ALA A 77 -21.32 0.76 0.43
N VAL A 78 -21.30 -0.11 1.46
CA VAL A 78 -20.84 0.17 2.83
C VAL A 78 -19.93 -0.95 3.29
N LYS A 79 -18.72 -0.61 3.74
CA LYS A 79 -17.70 -1.59 4.16
C LYS A 79 -17.06 -1.19 5.49
N PRO A 80 -17.01 -2.05 6.52
CA PRO A 80 -16.18 -1.82 7.69
C PRO A 80 -14.71 -1.89 7.29
N VAL A 81 -13.93 -0.94 7.79
CA VAL A 81 -12.48 -0.82 7.54
C VAL A 81 -11.78 -0.64 8.87
N ARG A 82 -10.74 -1.45 9.13
CA ARG A 82 -9.82 -1.19 10.22
C ARG A 82 -8.52 -0.69 9.66
N LEU A 83 -8.16 0.56 9.97
CA LEU A 83 -7.00 1.23 9.42
C LEU A 83 -6.19 1.89 10.53
N MET A 84 -4.93 1.50 10.67
CA MET A 84 -4.00 2.02 11.68
C MET A 84 -4.59 2.03 13.12
N GLY A 85 -5.29 0.94 13.46
CA GLY A 85 -5.91 0.76 14.77
C GLY A 85 -7.24 1.48 14.99
N GLU A 86 -7.78 2.14 13.98
CA GLU A 86 -9.08 2.79 14.02
C GLU A 86 -10.16 1.97 13.32
N ASP A 87 -11.30 1.83 13.99
CA ASP A 87 -12.48 1.21 13.40
C ASP A 87 -13.29 2.28 12.64
N LEU A 88 -13.34 2.13 11.32
CA LEU A 88 -13.95 3.05 10.39
C LEU A 88 -14.99 2.35 9.53
N VAL A 89 -15.77 3.12 8.79
CA VAL A 89 -16.64 2.62 7.74
C VAL A 89 -16.43 3.43 6.47
N ALA A 90 -16.11 2.73 5.39
CA ALA A 90 -16.07 3.29 4.04
C ALA A 90 -17.42 3.11 3.38
N PHE A 91 -17.89 4.10 2.64
CA PHE A 91 -19.13 4.01 1.89
C PHE A 91 -19.08 4.89 0.63
N LYS A 92 -19.96 4.55 -0.31
CA LYS A 92 -20.25 5.38 -1.48
C LYS A 92 -21.70 5.81 -1.39
N ASP A 93 -21.96 7.11 -1.29
CA ASP A 93 -23.29 7.65 -1.16
C ASP A 93 -24.10 7.53 -2.46
N ASP A 94 -25.40 7.88 -2.41
CA ASP A 94 -26.32 7.91 -3.54
C ASP A 94 -25.97 8.96 -4.61
N LYS A 95 -25.03 9.88 -4.31
CA LYS A 95 -24.46 10.87 -5.23
C LYS A 95 -23.12 10.43 -5.82
N GLY A 96 -22.67 9.21 -5.54
CA GLY A 96 -21.42 8.65 -6.05
C GLY A 96 -20.16 9.12 -5.31
N ARG A 97 -20.28 9.84 -4.18
CA ARG A 97 -19.15 10.33 -3.40
C ARG A 97 -18.69 9.29 -2.38
N TYR A 98 -17.39 9.18 -2.20
CA TYR A 98 -16.81 8.28 -1.19
C TYR A 98 -16.67 9.00 0.15
N GLY A 99 -16.96 8.28 1.24
CA GLY A 99 -16.74 8.70 2.61
C GLY A 99 -16.01 7.66 3.42
N LEU A 100 -15.20 8.12 4.38
CA LEU A 100 -14.57 7.27 5.40
C LEU A 100 -14.77 7.94 6.74
N ILE A 101 -15.65 7.39 7.55
CA ILE A 101 -16.03 7.96 8.85
C ILE A 101 -15.87 6.95 9.98
N GLY A 102 -15.91 7.41 11.23
CA GLY A 102 -15.90 6.56 12.41
C GLY A 102 -17.02 5.53 12.36
N ARG A 103 -16.71 4.28 12.69
CA ARG A 103 -17.61 3.14 12.56
C ARG A 103 -18.78 3.19 13.54
N HIS A 104 -18.57 3.75 14.72
CA HIS A 104 -19.56 3.75 15.79
C HIS A 104 -20.32 5.07 15.83
N CYS A 105 -21.64 5.00 15.73
CA CYS A 105 -22.51 6.16 15.80
C CYS A 105 -22.29 6.92 17.13
N PRO A 106 -22.05 8.25 17.12
CA PRO A 106 -21.75 9.00 18.34
C PRO A 106 -22.94 9.09 19.30
N HIS A 107 -24.15 8.72 18.87
CA HIS A 107 -25.31 8.69 19.74
C HIS A 107 -25.21 7.55 20.78
N ARG A 108 -25.18 6.29 20.34
CA ARG A 108 -25.17 5.10 21.23
C ARG A 108 -24.28 3.96 20.72
N GLY A 109 -23.22 4.27 19.98
CA GLY A 109 -22.21 3.28 19.58
C GLY A 109 -22.65 2.27 18.52
N THR A 110 -23.83 2.42 17.92
CA THR A 110 -24.31 1.50 16.88
C THR A 110 -23.33 1.45 15.71
N ASP A 111 -23.05 0.26 15.22
CA ASP A 111 -22.17 0.03 14.07
C ASP A 111 -22.80 0.56 12.79
N LEU A 112 -22.21 1.63 12.24
CA LEU A 112 -22.64 2.27 11.00
C LEU A 112 -22.40 1.40 9.76
N ALA A 113 -21.61 0.31 9.87
CA ALA A 113 -21.50 -0.68 8.80
C ALA A 113 -22.84 -1.36 8.47
N TYR A 114 -23.83 -1.31 9.37
CA TYR A 114 -25.19 -1.76 9.14
C TYR A 114 -26.16 -0.63 8.75
N GLY A 115 -25.64 0.57 8.55
CA GLY A 115 -26.41 1.74 8.13
C GLY A 115 -26.98 1.62 6.72
N ARG A 116 -27.90 2.54 6.38
CA ARG A 116 -28.51 2.68 5.05
C ARG A 116 -27.92 3.86 4.32
N LEU A 117 -27.71 3.71 3.03
CA LEU A 117 -27.28 4.81 2.14
C LEU A 117 -28.55 5.46 1.59
N GLU A 118 -28.77 6.68 2.00
CA GLU A 118 -29.92 7.49 1.59
C GLU A 118 -29.66 8.97 1.85
N ASP A 119 -30.36 9.84 1.16
CA ASP A 119 -30.35 11.31 1.35
C ASP A 119 -28.94 11.93 1.36
N GLY A 120 -28.01 11.40 0.58
CA GLY A 120 -26.65 11.91 0.45
C GLY A 120 -25.72 11.56 1.62
N GLY A 121 -26.00 10.47 2.32
CA GLY A 121 -25.18 10.03 3.45
C GLY A 121 -25.42 8.61 3.90
N LEU A 122 -24.85 8.29 5.06
CA LEU A 122 -24.99 7.02 5.76
C LEU A 122 -25.88 7.20 6.99
N ARG A 123 -27.05 6.58 6.98
CA ARG A 123 -28.04 6.62 8.07
C ARG A 123 -27.83 5.50 9.06
N CYS A 124 -27.68 5.85 10.32
CA CYS A 124 -27.65 4.89 11.42
C CYS A 124 -28.96 4.11 11.51
N ALA A 125 -28.85 2.77 11.57
CA ALA A 125 -30.03 1.89 11.62
C ALA A 125 -30.82 1.99 12.91
N PHE A 126 -30.23 2.54 13.98
CA PHE A 126 -30.86 2.53 15.32
C PHE A 126 -31.84 3.71 15.52
N HIS A 127 -31.36 4.95 15.40
CA HIS A 127 -32.21 6.15 15.62
C HIS A 127 -32.22 7.11 14.43
N GLY A 128 -31.75 6.66 13.26
CA GLY A 128 -31.87 7.41 12.02
C GLY A 128 -30.93 8.61 11.87
N TRP A 129 -29.93 8.78 12.74
CA TRP A 129 -28.95 9.84 12.57
C TRP A 129 -28.22 9.68 11.25
N LEU A 130 -28.17 10.73 10.44
CA LEU A 130 -27.62 10.71 9.10
C LEU A 130 -26.31 11.50 9.06
N PHE A 131 -25.27 10.91 8.48
CA PHE A 131 -23.96 11.52 8.33
C PHE A 131 -23.54 11.57 6.87
N ASP A 132 -23.04 12.75 6.43
CA ASP A 132 -22.48 12.89 5.09
C ASP A 132 -21.06 12.28 4.99
N VAL A 133 -20.46 12.33 3.79
CA VAL A 133 -19.10 11.80 3.51
C VAL A 133 -18.00 12.49 4.32
N ASN A 134 -18.26 13.69 4.85
CA ASN A 134 -17.34 14.44 5.71
C ASN A 134 -17.66 14.30 7.20
N GLY A 135 -18.55 13.39 7.56
CA GLY A 135 -18.95 13.12 8.93
C GLY A 135 -19.89 14.19 9.55
N ARG A 136 -20.38 15.15 8.77
CA ARG A 136 -21.38 16.13 9.27
C ARG A 136 -22.69 15.41 9.53
N CYS A 137 -23.30 15.68 10.68
CA CYS A 137 -24.66 15.24 10.92
C CYS A 137 -25.63 16.07 10.05
N LEU A 138 -26.44 15.39 9.25
CA LEU A 138 -27.43 16.01 8.38
C LEU A 138 -28.84 15.99 8.99
N GLN A 139 -29.13 14.93 9.76
CA GLN A 139 -30.46 14.72 10.36
C GLN A 139 -30.37 13.95 11.68
N THR A 140 -31.25 14.33 12.62
CA THR A 140 -31.50 13.63 13.89
C THR A 140 -33.01 13.47 14.07
N PRO A 141 -33.70 12.58 13.28
CA PRO A 141 -35.15 12.61 13.07
C PRO A 141 -36.00 12.30 14.31
N ALA A 142 -35.39 11.70 15.33
CA ALA A 142 -36.09 11.39 16.60
C ALA A 142 -35.93 12.48 17.66
N GLU A 143 -35.17 13.54 17.35
CA GLU A 143 -34.99 14.67 18.28
C GLU A 143 -36.13 15.68 18.11
N PRO A 144 -36.46 16.46 19.16
CA PRO A 144 -37.46 17.54 19.07
C PRO A 144 -37.11 18.57 17.98
N ASP A 145 -38.12 19.20 17.37
CA ASP A 145 -37.95 20.15 16.26
C ASP A 145 -37.06 21.35 16.62
N ASN A 146 -37.01 21.73 17.90
CA ASN A 146 -36.18 22.83 18.41
C ASN A 146 -34.77 22.39 18.81
N SER A 147 -34.40 21.13 18.59
CA SER A 147 -33.07 20.63 18.92
C SER A 147 -32.00 21.20 17.99
N ASN A 148 -30.91 21.68 18.55
CA ASN A 148 -29.71 22.09 17.82
C ASN A 148 -28.63 20.99 17.77
N LEU A 149 -28.95 19.77 18.19
CA LEU A 149 -28.04 18.67 18.37
C LEU A 149 -27.34 18.31 17.04
N CYS A 150 -28.12 18.22 15.96
CA CYS A 150 -27.59 17.90 14.62
C CYS A 150 -26.48 18.87 14.17
N ALA A 151 -26.64 20.16 14.44
CA ALA A 151 -25.65 21.18 14.08
C ALA A 151 -24.34 21.08 14.87
N ASN A 152 -24.40 20.50 16.08
CA ASN A 152 -23.27 20.42 17.00
C ASN A 152 -22.54 19.05 16.96
N ILE A 153 -23.08 18.10 16.21
CA ILE A 153 -22.49 16.75 16.11
C ILE A 153 -21.74 16.59 14.79
N LYS A 154 -20.53 16.09 14.92
CA LYS A 154 -19.72 15.66 13.78
C LYS A 154 -19.14 14.27 14.08
N GLN A 155 -19.36 13.33 13.18
CA GLN A 155 -18.68 12.05 13.21
C GLN A 155 -17.23 12.23 12.74
N LYS A 156 -16.29 11.50 13.33
CA LYS A 156 -14.91 11.47 12.87
C LYS A 156 -14.88 11.09 11.40
N SER A 157 -14.10 11.80 10.59
CA SER A 157 -13.99 11.54 9.16
C SER A 157 -12.59 11.81 8.66
N TYR A 158 -12.25 11.19 7.54
CA TYR A 158 -10.95 11.33 6.89
C TYR A 158 -11.12 11.67 5.42
N PRO A 159 -10.28 12.57 4.87
CA PRO A 159 -10.22 12.80 3.43
C PRO A 159 -9.91 11.51 2.69
N VAL A 160 -10.59 11.29 1.58
CA VAL A 160 -10.38 10.12 0.73
C VAL A 160 -10.22 10.53 -0.73
N VAL A 161 -9.46 9.73 -1.48
CA VAL A 161 -9.28 9.86 -2.92
C VAL A 161 -9.31 8.47 -3.57
N GLU A 162 -9.97 8.37 -4.71
CA GLU A 162 -9.96 7.16 -5.53
C GLU A 162 -8.83 7.25 -6.55
N LYS A 163 -8.00 6.21 -6.63
CA LYS A 163 -6.94 6.06 -7.63
C LYS A 163 -6.81 4.59 -8.03
N SER A 164 -6.93 4.34 -9.32
CA SER A 164 -6.71 3.00 -9.93
C SER A 164 -7.48 1.88 -9.24
N GLY A 165 -8.73 2.12 -8.85
CA GLY A 165 -9.59 1.14 -8.19
C GLY A 165 -9.36 0.97 -6.69
N ILE A 166 -8.53 1.81 -6.08
CA ILE A 166 -8.28 1.82 -4.63
C ILE A 166 -8.78 3.14 -4.03
N LEU A 167 -9.49 3.04 -2.92
CA LEU A 167 -9.83 4.18 -2.07
C LEU A 167 -8.71 4.40 -1.06
N PHE A 168 -7.99 5.50 -1.20
CA PHE A 168 -6.95 5.94 -0.26
C PHE A 168 -7.51 6.94 0.74
N ALA A 169 -6.99 6.91 1.96
CA ALA A 169 -7.36 7.81 3.06
C ALA A 169 -6.13 8.53 3.61
N TYR A 170 -6.31 9.80 3.98
CA TYR A 170 -5.31 10.55 4.72
C TYR A 170 -5.74 10.69 6.18
N LEU A 171 -4.95 10.12 7.09
CA LEU A 171 -5.26 10.11 8.53
C LEU A 171 -4.40 11.11 9.32
N GLY A 172 -3.52 11.85 8.63
CA GLY A 172 -2.60 12.80 9.26
C GLY A 172 -3.26 14.12 9.68
N PRO A 173 -2.52 14.97 10.35
CA PRO A 173 -2.98 16.29 10.74
C PRO A 173 -2.97 17.26 9.54
N GLY A 174 -3.85 18.25 9.57
CA GLY A 174 -3.92 19.31 8.57
C GLY A 174 -4.48 18.84 7.22
N GLU A 175 -4.15 19.61 6.19
CA GLU A 175 -4.57 19.29 4.82
C GLU A 175 -3.74 18.12 4.26
N PRO A 176 -4.38 17.21 3.49
CA PRO A 176 -3.67 16.11 2.89
C PRO A 176 -2.64 16.61 1.85
N PRO A 177 -1.48 15.95 1.75
CA PRO A 177 -0.52 16.25 0.70
C PRO A 177 -1.09 15.88 -0.69
N ALA A 178 -0.49 16.43 -1.75
CA ALA A 178 -0.80 15.98 -3.10
C ALA A 178 -0.64 14.45 -3.20
N PHE A 179 -1.55 13.81 -3.93
CA PHE A 179 -1.44 12.37 -4.19
C PHE A 179 -0.28 12.13 -5.16
N PRO A 180 0.60 11.16 -4.91
CA PRO A 180 1.78 10.93 -5.76
C PRO A 180 1.40 10.39 -7.14
N ASP A 181 2.08 10.88 -8.18
CA ASP A 181 1.90 10.45 -9.57
C ASP A 181 2.85 9.29 -9.90
N PHE A 182 2.67 8.14 -9.23
CA PHE A 182 3.40 6.93 -9.59
C PHE A 182 2.82 6.30 -10.87
N ASP A 183 3.65 5.61 -11.63
CA ASP A 183 3.29 4.99 -12.91
C ASP A 183 2.01 4.13 -12.82
N CYS A 184 1.87 3.36 -11.74
CA CYS A 184 0.69 2.53 -11.50
C CYS A 184 -0.61 3.32 -11.26
N PHE A 185 -0.52 4.60 -10.89
CA PHE A 185 -1.69 5.47 -10.66
C PHE A 185 -2.02 6.38 -11.83
N VAL A 186 -1.12 6.51 -12.81
CA VAL A 186 -1.31 7.34 -14.01
C VAL A 186 -1.48 6.51 -15.28
N ALA A 187 -1.28 5.19 -15.20
CA ALA A 187 -1.51 4.28 -16.30
C ALA A 187 -3.00 4.24 -16.70
N PRO A 188 -3.31 4.00 -17.99
CA PRO A 188 -4.69 3.82 -18.43
C PRO A 188 -5.41 2.69 -17.67
N ALA A 189 -6.71 2.84 -17.42
CA ALA A 189 -7.53 1.86 -16.70
C ALA A 189 -7.49 0.43 -17.30
N THR A 190 -7.23 0.32 -18.60
CA THR A 190 -7.04 -0.98 -19.29
C THR A 190 -5.73 -1.69 -18.93
N HIS A 191 -4.80 -1.01 -18.26
CA HIS A 191 -3.48 -1.52 -17.86
C HIS A 191 -3.30 -1.58 -16.34
N THR A 192 -4.36 -1.27 -15.59
CA THR A 192 -4.36 -1.31 -14.13
C THR A 192 -5.48 -2.20 -13.62
N PHE A 193 -5.21 -2.94 -12.56
CA PHE A 193 -6.23 -3.57 -11.74
C PHE A 193 -5.77 -3.56 -10.29
N ALA A 194 -6.71 -3.50 -9.36
CA ALA A 194 -6.42 -3.51 -7.95
C ALA A 194 -6.89 -4.84 -7.33
N PHE A 195 -6.09 -5.38 -6.43
CA PHE A 195 -6.47 -6.54 -5.63
C PHE A 195 -5.98 -6.35 -4.18
N LYS A 196 -6.55 -7.11 -3.27
CA LYS A 196 -6.22 -7.06 -1.85
C LYS A 196 -5.99 -8.47 -1.32
N GLY A 197 -4.89 -8.65 -0.58
CA GLY A 197 -4.62 -9.84 0.22
C GLY A 197 -4.48 -9.46 1.69
N MET A 198 -4.86 -10.35 2.60
CA MET A 198 -4.63 -10.21 4.05
C MET A 198 -3.49 -11.12 4.47
N ILE A 199 -2.54 -10.56 5.20
CA ILE A 199 -1.42 -11.28 5.79
C ILE A 199 -1.43 -10.99 7.29
N ASP A 200 -1.50 -12.02 8.12
CA ASP A 200 -1.59 -11.88 9.58
C ASP A 200 -0.20 -11.59 10.20
N CYS A 201 0.33 -10.42 9.90
CA CYS A 201 1.57 -9.92 10.47
C CYS A 201 1.53 -8.38 10.61
N ASN A 202 2.53 -7.81 11.29
CA ASN A 202 2.69 -6.35 11.27
C ASN A 202 3.20 -5.86 9.90
N TRP A 203 3.00 -4.58 9.62
CA TRP A 203 3.33 -3.96 8.34
C TRP A 203 4.81 -4.10 7.95
N LEU A 204 5.72 -4.06 8.95
CA LEU A 204 7.16 -4.10 8.70
C LEU A 204 7.59 -5.47 8.19
N GLN A 205 7.07 -6.55 8.75
CA GLN A 205 7.37 -7.91 8.26
C GLN A 205 6.91 -8.13 6.83
N SER A 206 5.76 -7.59 6.46
CA SER A 206 5.29 -7.63 5.06
C SER A 206 6.20 -6.81 4.14
N LEU A 207 6.66 -5.64 4.61
CA LEU A 207 7.60 -4.81 3.86
C LEU A 207 8.96 -5.53 3.69
N GLU A 208 9.51 -6.10 4.76
CA GLU A 208 10.81 -6.81 4.74
C GLU A 208 10.82 -7.95 3.72
N VAL A 209 9.74 -8.72 3.64
CA VAL A 209 9.58 -9.75 2.58
C VAL A 209 9.54 -9.11 1.20
N GLY A 210 8.82 -8.00 1.04
CA GLY A 210 8.68 -7.30 -0.24
C GLY A 210 9.99 -6.73 -0.79
N ILE A 211 10.91 -6.35 0.09
CA ILE A 211 12.22 -5.78 -0.29
C ILE A 211 13.37 -6.80 -0.31
N ASP A 212 13.13 -8.06 0.09
CA ASP A 212 14.14 -9.11 0.03
C ASP A 212 14.15 -9.80 -1.35
N PRO A 213 15.20 -9.64 -2.15
CA PRO A 213 15.26 -10.31 -3.45
C PRO A 213 15.77 -11.77 -3.37
N VAL A 214 16.31 -12.18 -2.23
CA VAL A 214 16.93 -13.52 -2.10
C VAL A 214 15.91 -14.61 -1.86
N HIS A 215 14.85 -14.31 -1.09
CA HIS A 215 13.80 -15.31 -0.81
C HIS A 215 13.14 -15.85 -2.09
N THR A 216 13.08 -15.05 -3.14
CA THR A 216 12.48 -15.45 -4.42
C THR A 216 13.21 -16.63 -5.05
N SER A 217 14.51 -16.78 -4.80
CA SER A 217 15.32 -17.90 -5.30
C SER A 217 15.01 -19.23 -4.63
N PHE A 218 14.34 -19.19 -3.48
CA PHE A 218 14.02 -20.38 -2.68
C PHE A 218 12.53 -20.57 -2.49
N LEU A 219 11.83 -19.55 -2.03
CA LEU A 219 10.40 -19.62 -1.75
C LEU A 219 9.56 -19.66 -3.04
N HIS A 220 9.97 -18.90 -4.08
CA HIS A 220 9.30 -18.88 -5.39
C HIS A 220 9.96 -19.83 -6.40
N ARG A 221 10.84 -20.69 -5.94
CA ARG A 221 11.58 -21.62 -6.81
C ARG A 221 10.70 -22.79 -7.22
N PHE A 222 10.68 -23.06 -8.52
CA PHE A 222 10.14 -24.30 -9.07
C PHE A 222 11.28 -25.25 -9.40
N PHE A 223 11.12 -26.52 -9.09
CA PHE A 223 12.13 -27.55 -9.35
C PHE A 223 12.21 -27.91 -10.83
N GLU A 224 11.11 -27.77 -11.53
CA GLU A 224 10.98 -27.98 -12.97
C GLU A 224 10.43 -26.71 -13.61
N ASP A 225 10.66 -26.56 -14.90
CA ASP A 225 10.02 -25.48 -15.66
C ASP A 225 8.53 -25.78 -15.72
N GLU A 226 7.72 -24.84 -15.24
CA GLU A 226 6.26 -25.01 -15.23
C GLU A 226 5.70 -25.16 -16.65
N ASP A 227 4.69 -26.03 -16.79
CA ASP A 227 3.83 -26.04 -17.95
C ASP A 227 3.19 -24.64 -18.13
N PRO A 228 3.50 -23.93 -19.22
CA PRO A 228 2.98 -22.58 -19.44
C PRO A 228 1.44 -22.52 -19.48
N ASP A 229 0.78 -23.66 -19.68
CA ASP A 229 -0.68 -23.70 -19.81
C ASP A 229 -1.42 -23.95 -18.48
N ARG A 230 -0.74 -24.34 -17.41
CA ARG A 230 -1.37 -24.79 -16.15
C ARG A 230 -1.04 -24.02 -14.90
N GLY A 231 -0.06 -23.13 -14.88
CA GLY A 231 0.43 -22.56 -13.63
C GLY A 231 -0.24 -21.25 -13.22
N TYR A 232 -0.25 -20.99 -11.90
CA TYR A 232 -0.57 -19.68 -11.33
C TYR A 232 0.43 -18.65 -11.85
N GLY A 233 -0.04 -17.51 -12.32
CA GLY A 233 0.81 -16.46 -12.91
C GLY A 233 1.03 -16.60 -14.42
N ARG A 234 0.22 -17.41 -15.12
CA ARG A 234 0.22 -17.52 -16.59
C ARG A 234 0.26 -16.16 -17.28
N MET A 235 -0.49 -15.18 -16.78
CA MET A 235 -0.52 -13.80 -17.32
C MET A 235 0.83 -13.10 -17.26
N PHE A 236 1.65 -13.41 -16.26
CA PHE A 236 3.00 -12.83 -16.13
C PHE A 236 4.00 -13.55 -17.05
N ARG A 237 3.78 -14.83 -17.34
CA ARG A 237 4.64 -15.64 -18.21
C ARG A 237 4.42 -15.38 -19.68
N ASP A 238 3.21 -15.07 -20.11
CA ASP A 238 2.93 -14.72 -21.50
C ASP A 238 3.75 -13.52 -21.98
N LYS A 239 4.13 -12.63 -21.06
CA LYS A 239 5.01 -11.49 -21.35
C LYS A 239 6.50 -11.84 -21.43
N SER A 240 6.90 -13.00 -20.92
CA SER A 240 8.29 -13.48 -20.93
C SER A 240 8.55 -14.52 -22.04
N LYS A 241 7.61 -14.77 -22.92
CA LYS A 241 7.76 -15.71 -24.06
C LYS A 241 8.96 -15.40 -24.96
N ASP A 242 9.35 -14.14 -25.04
CA ASP A 242 10.50 -13.69 -25.84
C ASP A 242 11.82 -13.70 -25.06
N SER A 243 11.82 -14.15 -23.82
CA SER A 243 13.07 -14.27 -23.05
C SER A 243 13.72 -15.63 -23.32
N ASP A 244 14.99 -15.61 -23.66
CA ASP A 244 15.79 -16.82 -23.90
C ASP A 244 15.87 -17.75 -22.68
N MET A 245 15.44 -17.28 -21.51
CA MET A 245 15.48 -18.01 -20.26
C MET A 245 14.30 -17.61 -19.35
N PRO A 246 13.45 -18.56 -18.95
CA PRO A 246 12.35 -18.31 -18.05
C PRO A 246 12.83 -17.82 -16.66
N MET A 247 12.08 -16.94 -16.01
CA MET A 247 12.38 -16.39 -14.68
C MET A 247 12.56 -17.51 -13.64
N THR A 248 11.75 -18.56 -13.69
CA THR A 248 11.84 -19.73 -12.82
C THR A 248 13.21 -20.42 -12.92
N ARG A 249 13.75 -20.54 -14.13
CA ARG A 249 15.08 -21.09 -14.38
C ARG A 249 16.18 -20.14 -13.87
N ILE A 250 16.05 -18.84 -14.09
CA ILE A 250 16.99 -17.83 -13.59
C ILE A 250 17.08 -17.88 -12.05
N MET A 251 15.95 -17.95 -11.37
CA MET A 251 15.91 -18.05 -9.90
C MET A 251 16.52 -19.37 -9.40
N ARG A 252 16.31 -20.48 -10.12
CA ARG A 252 16.82 -21.80 -9.77
C ARG A 252 18.32 -21.92 -9.98
N ASP A 253 18.80 -21.53 -11.15
CA ASP A 253 20.17 -21.78 -11.58
C ASP A 253 21.14 -20.69 -11.08
N PHE A 254 20.64 -19.47 -10.81
CA PHE A 254 21.39 -18.32 -10.33
C PHE A 254 20.83 -17.77 -9.00
N PRO A 255 20.85 -18.54 -7.91
CA PRO A 255 20.13 -18.22 -6.67
C PRO A 255 20.75 -17.09 -5.85
N ARG A 256 21.97 -16.64 -6.16
CA ARG A 256 22.70 -15.60 -5.42
C ARG A 256 22.79 -14.31 -6.23
N PRO A 257 21.84 -13.39 -6.09
CA PRO A 257 21.92 -12.10 -6.75
C PRO A 257 22.98 -11.21 -6.09
N ARG A 258 23.62 -10.36 -6.88
CA ARG A 258 24.28 -9.17 -6.37
C ARG A 258 23.19 -8.11 -6.15
N ILE A 259 23.19 -7.48 -4.97
CA ILE A 259 22.22 -6.47 -4.58
C ILE A 259 22.95 -5.15 -4.49
N GLU A 260 22.44 -4.15 -5.18
CA GLU A 260 22.87 -2.75 -5.11
C GLU A 260 21.74 -1.90 -4.54
N ILE A 261 22.10 -0.92 -3.70
CA ILE A 261 21.14 0.02 -3.11
C ILE A 261 21.46 1.40 -3.65
N GLU A 262 20.49 1.99 -4.34
CA GLU A 262 20.57 3.36 -4.84
C GLU A 262 19.66 4.27 -4.01
N PRO A 263 20.21 5.21 -3.23
CA PRO A 263 19.40 6.20 -2.52
C PRO A 263 18.68 7.14 -3.50
N THR A 264 17.44 7.50 -3.18
CA THR A 264 16.62 8.48 -3.91
C THR A 264 16.04 9.52 -2.96
N ASP A 265 15.50 10.62 -3.46
CA ASP A 265 14.86 11.66 -2.64
C ASP A 265 13.60 11.16 -1.91
N TYR A 266 13.03 10.03 -2.35
CA TYR A 266 11.80 9.43 -1.81
C TYR A 266 12.03 8.06 -1.15
N GLY A 267 13.29 7.64 -0.97
CA GLY A 267 13.63 6.35 -0.37
C GLY A 267 14.88 5.73 -1.00
N PHE A 268 14.77 4.50 -1.48
CA PHE A 268 15.86 3.82 -2.17
C PHE A 268 15.33 2.84 -3.21
N ARG A 269 16.16 2.50 -4.18
CA ARG A 269 15.94 1.41 -5.13
C ARG A 269 16.84 0.24 -4.77
N LEU A 270 16.26 -0.95 -4.82
CA LEU A 270 17.00 -2.20 -4.78
C LEU A 270 17.19 -2.69 -6.21
N ILE A 271 18.44 -2.78 -6.64
CA ILE A 271 18.81 -3.30 -7.95
C ILE A 271 19.35 -4.70 -7.74
N THR A 272 18.72 -5.68 -8.36
CA THR A 272 19.06 -7.10 -8.19
C THR A 272 19.67 -7.63 -9.46
N LEU A 273 20.95 -7.99 -9.43
CA LEU A 273 21.70 -8.48 -10.59
C LEU A 273 21.95 -9.96 -10.45
N ARG A 274 21.51 -10.77 -11.40
CA ARG A 274 21.84 -12.20 -11.52
C ARG A 274 22.70 -12.40 -12.75
N GLN A 275 23.97 -12.68 -12.51
CA GLN A 275 24.91 -12.93 -13.60
C GLN A 275 24.65 -14.32 -14.19
N ILE A 276 24.27 -14.36 -15.46
CA ILE A 276 23.97 -15.59 -16.20
C ILE A 276 25.19 -16.09 -16.95
N SER A 277 25.98 -15.17 -17.52
CA SER A 277 27.25 -15.43 -18.19
C SER A 277 28.12 -14.19 -18.12
N ASP A 278 29.35 -14.26 -18.61
CA ASP A 278 30.26 -13.09 -18.67
C ASP A 278 29.67 -11.90 -19.43
N ALA A 279 28.78 -12.16 -20.39
CA ALA A 279 28.20 -11.15 -21.25
C ALA A 279 26.73 -10.83 -20.95
N LYS A 280 26.04 -11.59 -20.06
CA LYS A 280 24.58 -11.48 -19.85
C LYS A 280 24.25 -11.50 -18.35
N ALA A 281 23.49 -10.51 -17.92
CA ALA A 281 22.90 -10.44 -16.60
C ALA A 281 21.39 -10.16 -16.70
N HIS A 282 20.64 -10.66 -15.71
CA HIS A 282 19.23 -10.30 -15.47
C HIS A 282 19.19 -9.26 -14.33
N VAL A 283 18.40 -8.19 -14.54
CA VAL A 283 18.23 -7.08 -13.60
C VAL A 283 16.80 -7.04 -13.12
#